data_db337dc70206b8aa98e3aa06af4629b4
#
_entry.id   db337dc70206b8aa98e3aa06af4629b4
#
_cell.length_a   1.000
_cell.length_b   1.000
_cell.length_c   1.000
_cell.angle_alpha   90.00
_cell.angle_beta   90.00
_cell.angle_gamma   90.00
#
_symmetry.space_group_name_H-M   'P 1'
#
loop_
_entity.id
_entity.type
_entity.pdbx_description
1 polymer ?
#
loop_
_entity_poly.entity_id
_entity_poly.type
_entity_poly.pdbx_seq_one_letter_code
_entity_poly.pdbx_strand_id
1 'polypeptide(L)'
;MGTDDNFVISEIRNFNRFYTNILGLLNQSLLDSPYSLTEVRILLEIDKIKECTANALIEKLNVDRGYMSRILNRFDADELITRKNSSYDGRALLLYLTPRGKKVLSILEEKSVNQIEGLICNLTDDAKGHLIESMHFIIETLSPGLDTTKEKS
;
A
#
# COMPACT_ATOMS: atom_id res chain seq x y z
N MET A 1 32.78 -16.58 -1.06
CA MET A 1 32.18 -17.21 -2.24
C MET A 1 30.98 -16.38 -2.64
N GLY A 2 31.05 -15.69 -3.77
CA GLY A 2 29.92 -14.89 -4.24
C GLY A 2 28.76 -15.82 -4.61
N THR A 3 27.56 -15.49 -4.15
CA THR A 3 26.34 -16.16 -4.61
C THR A 3 26.16 -15.83 -6.10
N ASP A 4 25.92 -16.84 -6.93
CA ASP A 4 25.66 -16.61 -8.37
C ASP A 4 24.43 -15.72 -8.54
N ASP A 5 24.59 -14.58 -9.20
CA ASP A 5 23.50 -13.62 -9.42
C ASP A 5 22.31 -14.26 -10.14
N ASN A 6 22.53 -15.22 -11.02
CA ASN A 6 21.46 -15.97 -11.69
C ASN A 6 20.62 -16.79 -10.69
N PHE A 7 21.27 -17.37 -9.67
CA PHE A 7 20.57 -18.07 -8.61
C PHE A 7 19.72 -17.11 -7.77
N VAL A 8 20.32 -15.96 -7.38
CA VAL A 8 19.59 -14.93 -6.61
C VAL A 8 18.36 -14.42 -7.38
N ILE A 9 18.53 -14.12 -8.67
CA ILE A 9 17.45 -13.70 -9.56
C ILE A 9 16.34 -14.75 -9.61
N SER A 10 16.70 -16.03 -9.72
CA SER A 10 15.73 -17.13 -9.74
C SER A 10 14.91 -17.19 -8.45
N GLU A 11 15.57 -17.09 -7.29
CA GLU A 11 14.91 -17.13 -5.98
C GLU A 11 13.99 -15.93 -5.76
N ILE A 12 14.41 -14.72 -6.14
CA ILE A 12 13.55 -13.53 -6.10
C ILE A 12 12.31 -13.73 -6.97
N ARG A 13 12.46 -14.29 -8.18
CA ARG A 13 11.31 -14.58 -9.07
C ARG A 13 10.37 -15.63 -8.47
N ASN A 14 10.91 -16.65 -7.80
CA ASN A 14 10.12 -17.66 -7.09
C ASN A 14 9.33 -17.03 -5.95
N PHE A 15 9.99 -16.23 -5.12
CA PHE A 15 9.36 -15.48 -4.04
C PHE A 15 8.25 -14.54 -4.56
N ASN A 16 8.52 -13.79 -5.64
CA ASN A 16 7.53 -12.89 -6.22
C ASN A 16 6.27 -13.63 -6.68
N ARG A 17 6.41 -14.79 -7.34
CA ARG A 17 5.27 -15.63 -7.73
C ARG A 17 4.47 -16.11 -6.52
N PHE A 18 5.14 -16.61 -5.50
CA PHE A 18 4.49 -17.05 -4.26
C PHE A 18 3.77 -15.89 -3.56
N TYR A 19 4.45 -14.77 -3.36
CA TYR A 19 3.89 -13.64 -2.65
C TYR A 19 2.74 -12.95 -3.41
N THR A 20 2.79 -12.93 -4.74
CA THR A 20 1.67 -12.49 -5.57
C THR A 20 0.41 -13.33 -5.33
N ASN A 21 0.54 -14.63 -5.13
CA ASN A 21 -0.58 -15.49 -4.75
C ASN A 21 -1.13 -15.13 -3.36
N ILE A 22 -0.26 -14.87 -2.38
CA ILE A 22 -0.69 -14.39 -1.05
C ILE A 22 -1.45 -13.07 -1.18
N LEU A 23 -0.93 -12.09 -1.93
CA LEU A 23 -1.60 -10.82 -2.19
C LEU A 23 -2.92 -11.01 -2.94
N GLY A 24 -3.01 -11.98 -3.85
CA GLY A 24 -4.25 -12.35 -4.55
C GLY A 24 -5.31 -12.86 -3.59
N LEU A 25 -4.95 -13.71 -2.63
CA LEU A 25 -5.85 -14.16 -1.57
C LEU A 25 -6.30 -12.99 -0.68
N LEU A 26 -5.38 -12.07 -0.34
CA LEU A 26 -5.70 -10.84 0.38
C LEU A 26 -6.65 -9.93 -0.42
N ASN A 27 -6.50 -9.85 -1.72
CA ASN A 27 -7.43 -9.13 -2.59
C ASN A 27 -8.81 -9.79 -2.67
N GLN A 28 -8.89 -11.13 -2.66
CA GLN A 28 -10.17 -11.83 -2.74
C GLN A 28 -11.09 -11.56 -1.56
N SER A 29 -10.57 -11.32 -0.36
CA SER A 29 -11.41 -10.92 0.77
C SER A 29 -11.86 -9.47 0.73
N LEU A 30 -11.18 -8.65 -0.07
CA LEU A 30 -11.66 -7.31 -0.43
C LEU A 30 -12.63 -7.33 -1.61
N LEU A 31 -12.90 -8.51 -2.25
CA LEU A 31 -13.84 -8.65 -3.37
C LEU A 31 -15.29 -8.36 -3.00
N ASP A 32 -15.66 -8.43 -1.73
CA ASP A 32 -16.93 -7.89 -1.23
C ASP A 32 -16.91 -6.35 -1.11
N SER A 33 -15.80 -5.72 -1.49
CA SER A 33 -15.60 -4.29 -1.53
C SER A 33 -15.26 -3.85 -2.95
N PRO A 34 -15.79 -2.71 -3.43
CA PRO A 34 -15.44 -2.17 -4.74
C PRO A 34 -14.02 -1.59 -4.82
N TYR A 35 -13.24 -1.65 -3.73
CA TYR A 35 -11.91 -1.02 -3.63
C TYR A 35 -10.80 -2.05 -3.61
N SER A 36 -9.74 -1.80 -4.40
CA SER A 36 -8.51 -2.61 -4.45
C SER A 36 -7.59 -2.32 -3.24
N LEU A 37 -6.59 -3.19 -3.01
CA LEU A 37 -5.55 -2.95 -1.98
C LEU A 37 -4.85 -1.60 -2.16
N THR A 38 -4.56 -1.21 -3.39
CA THR A 38 -3.92 0.09 -3.67
C THR A 38 -4.84 1.25 -3.28
N GLU A 39 -6.12 1.15 -3.59
CA GLU A 39 -7.11 2.17 -3.22
C GLU A 39 -7.27 2.26 -1.69
N VAL A 40 -7.31 1.13 -0.99
CA VAL A 40 -7.33 1.10 0.49
C VAL A 40 -6.09 1.76 1.07
N ARG A 41 -4.91 1.48 0.49
CA ARG A 41 -3.66 2.09 0.92
C ARG A 41 -3.66 3.61 0.69
N ILE A 42 -4.23 4.09 -0.41
CA ILE A 42 -4.38 5.53 -0.66
C ILE A 42 -5.28 6.18 0.40
N LEU A 43 -6.43 5.58 0.72
CA LEU A 43 -7.30 6.08 1.80
C LEU A 43 -6.57 6.14 3.14
N LEU A 44 -5.81 5.11 3.48
CA LEU A 44 -5.01 5.04 4.70
C LEU A 44 -3.97 6.16 4.78
N GLU A 45 -3.29 6.44 3.66
CA GLU A 45 -2.28 7.51 3.62
C GLU A 45 -2.93 8.90 3.69
N ILE A 46 -4.11 9.11 3.12
CA ILE A 46 -4.87 10.35 3.28
C ILE A 46 -5.22 10.61 4.75
N ASP A 47 -5.56 9.55 5.50
CA ASP A 47 -5.87 9.67 6.92
C ASP A 47 -4.64 9.97 7.79
N LYS A 48 -3.47 9.43 7.42
CA LYS A 48 -2.21 9.55 8.19
C LYS A 48 -1.40 10.80 7.91
N ILE A 49 -1.39 11.29 6.68
CA ILE A 49 -0.56 12.42 6.27
C ILE A 49 -1.25 13.73 6.64
N LYS A 50 -0.61 14.52 7.50
CA LYS A 50 -1.04 15.90 7.72
C LYS A 50 -0.85 16.71 6.43
N GLU A 51 -1.84 17.52 6.07
CA GLU A 51 -1.81 18.34 4.86
C GLU A 51 -1.54 17.50 3.59
N CYS A 52 -2.24 16.37 3.48
CA CYS A 52 -2.09 15.43 2.38
C CYS A 52 -2.47 16.05 1.04
N THR A 53 -1.58 15.97 0.06
CA THR A 53 -1.82 16.38 -1.33
C THR A 53 -1.72 15.19 -2.27
N ALA A 54 -2.28 15.31 -3.48
CA ALA A 54 -2.11 14.28 -4.51
C ALA A 54 -0.64 14.01 -4.83
N ASN A 55 0.21 15.04 -4.87
CA ASN A 55 1.64 14.88 -5.11
C ASN A 55 2.33 14.10 -3.99
N ALA A 56 2.00 14.37 -2.72
CA ALA A 56 2.54 13.61 -1.59
C ALA A 56 2.20 12.11 -1.68
N LEU A 57 0.97 11.79 -2.11
CA LEU A 57 0.55 10.40 -2.34
C LEU A 57 1.30 9.74 -3.51
N ILE A 58 1.46 10.46 -4.62
CA ILE A 58 2.19 9.99 -5.81
C ILE A 58 3.62 9.63 -5.43
N GLU A 59 4.32 10.51 -4.71
CA GLU A 59 5.69 10.30 -4.27
C GLU A 59 5.80 9.13 -3.29
N LYS A 60 4.93 9.11 -2.26
CA LYS A 60 4.98 8.09 -1.22
C LYS A 60 4.64 6.69 -1.73
N LEU A 61 3.66 6.57 -2.61
CA LEU A 61 3.16 5.29 -3.11
C LEU A 61 3.79 4.87 -4.44
N ASN A 62 4.58 5.75 -5.05
CA ASN A 62 5.20 5.52 -6.35
C ASN A 62 4.18 5.08 -7.43
N VAL A 63 3.06 5.78 -7.51
CA VAL A 63 1.98 5.54 -8.49
C VAL A 63 1.98 6.60 -9.57
N ASP A 64 1.50 6.20 -10.75
CA ASP A 64 1.32 7.11 -11.87
C ASP A 64 0.32 8.23 -11.55
N ARG A 65 0.62 9.45 -12.03
CA ARG A 65 -0.21 10.65 -11.82
C ARG A 65 -1.63 10.48 -12.37
N GLY A 66 -1.76 9.92 -13.57
CA GLY A 66 -3.06 9.70 -14.20
C GLY A 66 -3.89 8.66 -13.46
N TYR A 67 -3.24 7.61 -12.95
CA TYR A 67 -3.88 6.60 -12.12
C TYR A 67 -4.36 7.19 -10.78
N MET A 68 -3.51 7.97 -10.10
CA MET A 68 -3.88 8.67 -8.85
C MET A 68 -5.07 9.60 -9.08
N SER A 69 -5.06 10.39 -10.15
CA SER A 69 -6.15 11.31 -10.48
C SER A 69 -7.49 10.57 -10.65
N ARG A 70 -7.50 9.44 -11.35
CA ARG A 70 -8.71 8.62 -11.53
C ARG A 70 -9.24 8.10 -10.20
N ILE A 71 -8.35 7.62 -9.33
CA ILE A 71 -8.75 7.10 -8.02
C ILE A 71 -9.32 8.23 -7.14
N LEU A 72 -8.65 9.37 -7.07
CA LEU A 72 -9.13 10.51 -6.28
C LEU A 72 -10.47 11.04 -6.78
N ASN A 73 -10.69 11.07 -8.09
CA ASN A 73 -11.99 11.45 -8.65
C ASN A 73 -13.09 10.44 -8.31
N ARG A 74 -12.77 9.16 -8.29
CA ARG A 74 -13.70 8.13 -7.82
C ARG A 74 -14.01 8.28 -6.33
N PHE A 75 -13.01 8.54 -5.51
CA PHE A 75 -13.23 8.77 -4.07
C PHE A 75 -14.08 10.02 -3.79
N ASP A 76 -13.93 11.07 -4.60
CA ASP A 76 -14.82 12.23 -4.56
C ASP A 76 -16.26 11.85 -4.92
N ALA A 77 -16.45 11.12 -6.03
CA ALA A 77 -17.77 10.67 -6.47
C ALA A 77 -18.45 9.74 -5.46
N ASP A 78 -17.67 8.91 -4.77
CA ASP A 78 -18.14 8.01 -3.72
C ASP A 78 -18.30 8.71 -2.35
N GLU A 79 -18.03 10.01 -2.28
CA GLU A 79 -18.08 10.83 -1.06
C GLU A 79 -17.15 10.35 0.07
N LEU A 80 -16.01 9.75 -0.29
CA LEU A 80 -15.02 9.25 0.68
C LEU A 80 -14.02 10.33 1.11
N ILE A 81 -13.76 11.31 0.25
CA ILE A 81 -12.83 12.40 0.50
C ILE A 81 -13.46 13.77 0.27
N THR A 82 -12.86 14.80 0.87
CA THR A 82 -13.08 16.19 0.54
C THR A 82 -11.77 16.85 0.18
N ARG A 83 -11.85 17.90 -0.65
CA ARG A 83 -10.71 18.73 -1.06
C ARG A 83 -10.87 20.14 -0.49
N LYS A 84 -9.84 20.65 0.16
CA LYS A 84 -9.81 22.00 0.71
C LYS A 84 -8.57 22.74 0.22
N ASN A 85 -8.69 24.03 -0.05
CA ASN A 85 -7.52 24.84 -0.37
C ASN A 85 -6.60 24.95 0.85
N SER A 86 -5.29 24.86 0.62
CA SER A 86 -4.31 25.14 1.66
C SER A 86 -4.37 26.62 2.07
N SER A 87 -4.28 26.88 3.39
CA SER A 87 -4.19 28.24 3.93
C SER A 87 -2.85 28.92 3.60
N TYR A 88 -1.81 28.15 3.30
CA TYR A 88 -0.45 28.64 2.98
C TYR A 88 -0.21 28.77 1.48
N ASP A 89 -0.76 27.87 0.68
CA ASP A 89 -0.68 27.88 -0.78
C ASP A 89 -2.09 27.66 -1.34
N GLY A 90 -2.76 28.72 -1.75
CA GLY A 90 -4.12 28.69 -2.30
C GLY A 90 -4.27 27.85 -3.58
N ARG A 91 -3.17 27.34 -4.16
CA ARG A 91 -3.16 26.45 -5.32
C ARG A 91 -3.11 24.96 -4.92
N ALA A 92 -2.65 24.66 -3.70
CA ALA A 92 -2.56 23.28 -3.23
C ALA A 92 -3.92 22.84 -2.67
N LEU A 93 -4.43 21.71 -3.17
CA LEU A 93 -5.63 21.05 -2.65
C LEU A 93 -5.22 20.00 -1.62
N LEU A 94 -5.68 20.19 -0.40
CA LEU A 94 -5.52 19.26 0.69
C LEU A 94 -6.66 18.24 0.67
N LEU A 95 -6.30 16.99 0.85
CA LEU A 95 -7.21 15.84 0.86
C LEU A 95 -7.52 15.42 2.29
N TYR A 96 -8.78 15.17 2.58
CA TYR A 96 -9.25 14.69 3.88
C TYR A 96 -10.29 13.59 3.68
N LEU A 97 -10.28 12.58 4.56
CA LEU A 97 -11.37 11.63 4.61
C LEU A 97 -12.63 12.28 5.16
N THR A 98 -13.76 11.98 4.55
CA THR A 98 -15.08 12.24 5.11
C THR A 98 -15.39 11.26 6.27
N PRO A 99 -16.42 11.49 7.09
CA PRO A 99 -16.89 10.48 8.03
C PRO A 99 -17.23 9.14 7.36
N ARG A 100 -17.79 9.18 6.15
CA ARG A 100 -18.05 8.00 5.31
C ARG A 100 -16.75 7.32 4.90
N GLY A 101 -15.75 8.10 4.45
CA GLY A 101 -14.42 7.58 4.08
C GLY A 101 -13.71 6.89 5.23
N LYS A 102 -13.77 7.47 6.43
CA LYS A 102 -13.22 6.85 7.65
C LYS A 102 -13.90 5.54 8.01
N LYS A 103 -15.24 5.50 7.89
CA LYS A 103 -16.01 4.26 8.15
C LYS A 103 -15.65 3.17 7.14
N VAL A 104 -15.58 3.49 5.85
CA VAL A 104 -15.17 2.55 4.80
C VAL A 104 -13.76 2.04 5.05
N LEU A 105 -12.80 2.94 5.34
CA LEU A 105 -11.43 2.56 5.67
C LEU A 105 -11.37 1.60 6.86
N SER A 106 -12.06 1.90 7.96
CA SER A 106 -12.10 1.04 9.15
C SER A 106 -12.61 -0.37 8.84
N ILE A 107 -13.67 -0.50 8.04
CA ILE A 107 -14.20 -1.81 7.62
C ILE A 107 -13.19 -2.58 6.78
N LEU A 108 -12.50 -1.89 5.86
CA LEU A 108 -11.50 -2.52 4.98
C LEU A 108 -10.24 -2.94 5.75
N GLU A 109 -9.79 -2.13 6.70
CA GLU A 109 -8.69 -2.48 7.60
C GLU A 109 -9.02 -3.71 8.46
N GLU A 110 -10.22 -3.77 9.04
CA GLU A 110 -10.69 -4.92 9.82
C GLU A 110 -10.69 -6.21 8.98
N LYS A 111 -11.21 -6.15 7.76
CA LYS A 111 -11.17 -7.30 6.82
C LYS A 111 -9.75 -7.74 6.52
N SER A 112 -8.84 -6.79 6.30
CA SER A 112 -7.42 -7.09 6.05
C SER A 112 -6.74 -7.73 7.25
N VAL A 113 -7.00 -7.22 8.46
CA VAL A 113 -6.48 -7.80 9.72
C VAL A 113 -6.96 -9.24 9.89
N ASN A 114 -8.27 -9.46 9.81
CA ASN A 114 -8.85 -10.80 9.97
C ASN A 114 -8.25 -11.83 9.01
N GLN A 115 -7.92 -11.41 7.82
CA GLN A 115 -7.34 -12.27 6.80
C GLN A 115 -5.88 -12.62 7.09
N ILE A 116 -5.09 -11.62 7.51
CA ILE A 116 -3.70 -11.85 7.94
C ILE A 116 -3.69 -12.74 9.18
N GLU A 117 -4.60 -12.53 10.13
CA GLU A 117 -4.78 -13.41 11.30
C GLU A 117 -5.03 -14.85 10.87
N GLY A 118 -5.89 -15.08 9.88
CA GLY A 118 -6.12 -16.41 9.30
C GLY A 118 -4.86 -17.06 8.72
N LEU A 119 -3.95 -16.28 8.13
CA LEU A 119 -2.69 -16.79 7.59
C LEU A 119 -1.69 -17.18 8.69
N ILE A 120 -1.70 -16.48 9.83
CA ILE A 120 -0.70 -16.66 10.88
C ILE A 120 -1.20 -17.42 12.10
N CYS A 121 -2.48 -17.78 12.18
CA CYS A 121 -3.10 -18.37 13.37
C CYS A 121 -2.46 -19.71 13.80
N ASN A 122 -1.92 -20.47 12.85
CA ASN A 122 -1.27 -21.77 13.12
C ASN A 122 0.26 -21.67 13.28
N LEU A 123 0.83 -20.46 13.21
CA LEU A 123 2.26 -20.25 13.37
C LEU A 123 2.63 -20.20 14.86
N THR A 124 3.75 -20.81 15.21
CA THR A 124 4.37 -20.64 16.53
C THR A 124 4.90 -19.22 16.71
N ASP A 125 5.12 -18.77 17.93
CA ASP A 125 5.67 -17.43 18.20
C ASP A 125 7.09 -17.29 17.62
N ASP A 126 7.90 -18.34 17.65
CA ASP A 126 9.21 -18.36 16.99
C ASP A 126 9.09 -18.19 15.48
N ALA A 127 8.15 -18.87 14.83
CA ALA A 127 7.91 -18.72 13.39
C ALA A 127 7.44 -17.30 13.04
N LYS A 128 6.58 -16.70 13.87
CA LYS A 128 6.15 -15.29 13.70
C LYS A 128 7.33 -14.33 13.84
N GLY A 129 8.20 -14.55 14.84
CA GLY A 129 9.42 -13.76 15.04
C GLY A 129 10.34 -13.79 13.82
N HIS A 130 10.69 -14.99 13.35
CA HIS A 130 11.52 -15.16 12.15
C HIS A 130 10.89 -14.57 10.88
N LEU A 131 9.56 -14.66 10.76
CA LEU A 131 8.85 -14.04 9.62
C LEU A 131 8.99 -12.51 9.63
N ILE A 132 8.83 -11.88 10.80
CA ILE A 132 8.99 -10.44 10.98
C ILE A 132 10.42 -10.01 10.63
N GLU A 133 11.42 -10.69 11.18
CA GLU A 133 12.84 -10.42 10.91
C GLU A 133 13.17 -10.54 9.42
N SER A 134 12.66 -11.59 8.76
CA SER A 134 12.85 -11.82 7.33
C SER A 134 12.22 -10.72 6.49
N MET A 135 11.02 -10.28 6.82
CA MET A 135 10.35 -9.17 6.12
C MET A 135 11.13 -7.86 6.28
N HIS A 136 11.60 -7.54 7.48
CA HIS A 136 12.43 -6.36 7.73
C HIS A 136 13.72 -6.42 6.93
N PHE A 137 14.41 -7.57 6.94
CA PHE A 137 15.63 -7.77 6.17
C PHE A 137 15.41 -7.55 4.67
N ILE A 138 14.33 -8.10 4.10
CA ILE A 138 13.99 -7.89 2.67
C ILE A 138 13.75 -6.40 2.39
N ILE A 139 12.96 -5.72 3.22
CA ILE A 139 12.64 -4.30 3.04
C ILE A 139 13.91 -3.45 3.09
N GLU A 140 14.74 -3.61 4.12
CA GLU A 140 15.98 -2.85 4.30
C GLU A 140 16.98 -3.09 3.17
N THR A 141 17.09 -4.35 2.72
CA THR A 141 18.03 -4.73 1.66
C THR A 141 17.64 -4.17 0.29
N LEU A 142 16.34 -4.17 -0.04
CA LEU A 142 15.87 -3.76 -1.36
C LEU A 142 15.50 -2.28 -1.47
N SER A 143 15.25 -1.59 -0.34
CA SER A 143 14.86 -0.17 -0.34
C SER A 143 15.84 0.77 -1.06
N PRO A 144 17.16 0.65 -0.90
CA PRO A 144 18.12 1.50 -1.63
C PRO A 144 18.04 1.35 -3.15
N GLY A 145 17.72 0.15 -3.64
CA GLY A 145 17.56 -0.13 -5.08
C GLY A 145 16.32 0.52 -5.72
N LEU A 146 15.29 0.83 -4.91
CA LEU A 146 14.07 1.48 -5.40
C LEU A 146 14.29 2.97 -5.70
N ASP A 147 15.20 3.63 -4.99
CA ASP A 147 15.52 5.05 -5.19
C ASP A 147 16.32 5.27 -6.48
N THR A 148 17.18 4.34 -6.87
CA THR A 148 18.00 4.41 -8.10
C THR A 148 17.17 4.19 -9.38
N THR A 149 16.00 3.58 -9.29
CA THR A 149 15.10 3.36 -10.44
C THR A 149 14.32 4.61 -10.82
N LYS A 150 14.17 5.57 -9.88
CA LYS A 150 13.45 6.85 -10.11
C LYS A 150 14.25 7.85 -10.96
N GLU A 151 15.57 7.74 -11.00
CA GLU A 151 16.45 8.65 -11.77
C GLU A 151 16.58 8.28 -13.26
N LYS A 152 16.03 7.14 -13.69
CA LYS A 152 16.15 6.61 -15.07
C LYS A 152 14.86 6.59 -15.87
N SER A 153 13.77 7.25 -15.40
CA SER A 153 12.49 7.29 -16.13
C SER A 153 12.11 8.71 -16.53
#